data_c6091422e05754dd8370920e5f9e6b57
#
_entry.id   c6091422e05754dd8370920e5f9e6b57
#
_cell.length_a   1.000
_cell.length_b   1.000
_cell.length_c   1.000
_cell.angle_alpha   90.00
_cell.angle_beta   90.00
_cell.angle_gamma   90.00
#
_symmetry.space_group_name_H-M   'P 1'
#
loop_
_entity.id
_entity.type
_entity.pdbx_description
1 polymer ?
#
loop_
_entity_poly.entity_id
_entity_poly.type
_entity_poly.pdbx_seq_one_letter_code
_entity_poly.pdbx_strand_id
1 'polypeptide(L)'
;MAKQRISYVPLDKMDDKMRAEMERCQREGTPRPESSAIRAHVPAAFWFFADSWKNLFHNGVLDHPIKELCRLYVSRSVQCEYCGNQRSVKSTVSGALIEEHVMDLLNFEKSTRYDERQRAALAYAEAIVWHLNTDDAFWDRMHKNFSEPELVELGCMIGLTLGQQSWLRLLNIEHHQVMAGTDASMAPGYEDMDKLKLTKAQADYWAKQKAAEAGKVA
;
A
#
# COMPACT_ATOMS: atom_id res chain seq x y z
N MET A 1 6.87 -22.83 5.03
CA MET A 1 6.83 -21.42 4.52
C MET A 1 8.23 -21.03 4.04
N ALA A 2 8.33 -20.23 2.99
CA ALA A 2 9.63 -19.79 2.50
C ALA A 2 10.27 -18.82 3.51
N LYS A 3 11.57 -18.97 3.78
CA LYS A 3 12.34 -18.15 4.76
C LYS A 3 12.46 -16.70 4.25
N GLN A 4 12.42 -15.73 5.15
CA GLN A 4 12.74 -14.32 4.86
C GLN A 4 14.15 -14.21 4.24
N ARG A 5 14.30 -13.35 3.23
CA ARG A 5 15.52 -13.27 2.41
C ARG A 5 16.58 -12.32 2.94
N ILE A 6 16.16 -11.23 3.59
CA ILE A 6 17.05 -10.23 4.18
C ILE A 6 16.63 -10.04 5.63
N SER A 7 17.57 -10.13 6.56
CA SER A 7 17.31 -9.98 7.99
C SER A 7 16.93 -8.54 8.35
N TYR A 8 16.30 -8.36 9.50
CA TYR A 8 16.10 -7.05 10.10
C TYR A 8 17.38 -6.54 10.76
N VAL A 9 17.64 -5.27 10.64
CA VAL A 9 18.58 -4.58 11.51
C VAL A 9 17.90 -4.40 12.87
N PRO A 10 18.51 -4.89 13.99
CA PRO A 10 17.94 -4.70 15.32
C PRO A 10 17.89 -3.21 15.72
N LEU A 11 16.92 -2.85 16.54
CA LEU A 11 16.73 -1.46 16.99
C LEU A 11 17.97 -0.89 17.73
N ASP A 12 18.68 -1.73 18.47
CA ASP A 12 19.91 -1.35 19.18
C ASP A 12 21.08 -1.02 18.25
N LYS A 13 21.00 -1.40 16.97
CA LYS A 13 21.96 -1.06 15.91
C LYS A 13 21.56 0.16 15.08
N MET A 14 20.40 0.73 15.34
CA MET A 14 19.92 1.95 14.68
C MET A 14 20.28 3.19 15.50
N ASP A 15 20.55 4.30 14.83
CA ASP A 15 20.67 5.59 15.50
C ASP A 15 19.32 6.12 16.02
N ASP A 16 19.34 7.18 16.81
CA ASP A 16 18.12 7.75 17.43
C ASP A 16 17.10 8.22 16.40
N LYS A 17 17.56 8.76 15.26
CA LYS A 17 16.67 9.22 14.18
C LYS A 17 15.97 8.06 13.50
N MET A 18 16.69 6.99 13.21
CA MET A 18 16.11 5.75 12.67
C MET A 18 15.12 5.13 13.63
N ARG A 19 15.42 5.07 14.93
CA ARG A 19 14.49 4.57 15.94
C ARG A 19 13.21 5.39 16.00
N ALA A 20 13.31 6.72 15.98
CA ALA A 20 12.14 7.60 15.94
C ALA A 20 11.29 7.38 14.67
N GLU A 21 11.94 7.13 13.53
CA GLU A 21 11.24 6.79 12.29
C GLU A 21 10.53 5.42 12.37
N MET A 22 11.15 4.43 13.01
CA MET A 22 10.52 3.13 13.25
C MET A 22 9.23 3.26 14.10
N GLU A 23 9.27 4.10 15.14
CA GLU A 23 8.10 4.43 15.95
C GLU A 23 7.02 5.15 15.12
N ARG A 24 7.43 6.08 14.25
CA ARG A 24 6.50 6.73 13.33
C ARG A 24 5.81 5.71 12.42
N CYS A 25 6.56 4.80 11.79
CA CYS A 25 6.02 3.74 10.96
C CYS A 25 4.97 2.89 11.70
N GLN A 26 5.23 2.60 12.96
CA GLN A 26 4.31 1.85 13.80
C GLN A 26 3.01 2.62 14.06
N ARG A 27 3.07 3.93 14.31
CA ARG A 27 1.88 4.77 14.51
C ARG A 27 1.08 5.00 13.25
N GLU A 28 1.74 5.17 12.11
CA GLU A 28 1.12 5.54 10.84
C GLU A 28 0.48 4.34 10.10
N GLY A 29 0.85 3.11 10.48
CA GLY A 29 0.33 1.86 9.91
C GLY A 29 0.93 1.48 8.56
N THR A 30 1.43 2.42 7.78
CA THR A 30 2.20 2.19 6.55
C THR A 30 3.22 3.31 6.33
N PRO A 31 4.52 2.98 6.04
CA PRO A 31 5.03 1.63 5.93
C PRO A 31 5.10 0.96 7.30
N ARG A 32 5.01 -0.36 7.34
CA ARG A 32 5.25 -1.10 8.58
C ARG A 32 6.73 -1.13 8.93
N PRO A 33 7.08 -1.18 10.24
CA PRO A 33 8.47 -1.15 10.70
C PRO A 33 9.36 -2.22 10.08
N GLU A 34 8.84 -3.40 9.77
CA GLU A 34 9.61 -4.52 9.23
C GLU A 34 10.33 -4.14 7.94
N SER A 35 9.65 -3.47 7.02
CA SER A 35 10.27 -3.05 5.75
C SER A 35 11.32 -1.95 5.95
N SER A 36 11.15 -1.09 6.96
CA SER A 36 12.13 -0.08 7.33
C SER A 36 13.35 -0.72 8.02
N ALA A 37 13.15 -1.74 8.86
CA ALA A 37 14.23 -2.50 9.48
C ALA A 37 15.12 -3.22 8.45
N ILE A 38 14.56 -3.65 7.32
CA ILE A 38 15.35 -4.20 6.21
C ILE A 38 16.16 -3.09 5.52
N ARG A 39 15.56 -1.93 5.24
CA ARG A 39 16.27 -0.81 4.61
C ARG A 39 17.38 -0.23 5.49
N ALA A 40 17.31 -0.41 6.81
CA ALA A 40 18.30 0.09 7.76
C ALA A 40 19.71 -0.51 7.58
N HIS A 41 19.85 -1.61 6.83
CA HIS A 41 21.18 -2.09 6.40
C HIS A 41 21.96 -1.02 5.59
N VAL A 42 21.25 -0.12 4.91
CA VAL A 42 21.84 0.97 4.12
C VAL A 42 21.16 2.27 4.51
N PRO A 43 21.76 3.14 5.33
CA PRO A 43 21.14 4.38 5.79
C PRO A 43 20.58 5.25 4.66
N ALA A 44 21.26 5.33 3.52
CA ALA A 44 20.79 6.07 2.37
C ALA A 44 19.48 5.49 1.79
N ALA A 45 19.34 4.16 1.74
CA ALA A 45 18.11 3.49 1.29
C ALA A 45 16.95 3.65 2.29
N PHE A 46 17.29 3.66 3.59
CA PHE A 46 16.31 3.92 4.65
C PHE A 46 15.71 5.31 4.49
N TRP A 47 16.54 6.35 4.44
CA TRP A 47 16.09 7.73 4.36
C TRP A 47 15.48 8.10 3.00
N PHE A 48 16.03 7.56 1.90
CA PHE A 48 15.40 7.71 0.59
C PHE A 48 13.92 7.32 0.62
N PHE A 49 13.62 6.16 1.21
CA PHE A 49 12.25 5.69 1.28
C PHE A 49 11.44 6.47 2.33
N ALA A 50 11.97 6.64 3.54
CA ALA A 50 11.27 7.29 4.64
C ALA A 50 10.86 8.73 4.30
N ASP A 51 11.79 9.51 3.74
CA ASP A 51 11.54 10.92 3.36
C ASP A 51 10.58 11.01 2.17
N SER A 52 10.76 10.18 1.15
CA SER A 52 9.84 10.13 0.00
C SER A 52 8.43 9.75 0.45
N TRP A 53 8.30 8.74 1.29
CA TRP A 53 7.01 8.31 1.81
C TRP A 53 6.32 9.37 2.65
N LYS A 54 7.06 10.00 3.55
CA LYS A 54 6.55 11.10 4.37
C LYS A 54 6.06 12.26 3.51
N ASN A 55 6.84 12.66 2.51
CA ASN A 55 6.54 13.84 1.70
C ASN A 55 5.47 13.59 0.64
N LEU A 56 5.50 12.46 -0.06
CA LEU A 56 4.54 12.15 -1.13
C LEU A 56 3.29 11.46 -0.62
N PHE A 57 3.42 10.51 0.29
CA PHE A 57 2.29 9.69 0.72
C PHE A 57 1.51 10.33 1.87
N HIS A 58 2.18 10.73 2.96
CA HIS A 58 1.50 11.30 4.11
C HIS A 58 1.16 12.79 3.98
N ASN A 59 2.03 13.54 3.35
CA ASN A 59 1.86 14.98 3.06
C ASN A 59 1.49 15.17 1.58
N GLY A 60 1.87 16.32 1.03
CA GLY A 60 1.61 16.64 -0.37
C GLY A 60 0.25 17.28 -0.62
N VAL A 61 -0.13 17.39 -1.88
CA VAL A 61 -1.32 18.15 -2.33
C VAL A 61 -2.53 17.29 -2.59
N LEU A 62 -2.32 16.00 -2.90
CA LEU A 62 -3.39 15.07 -3.23
C LEU A 62 -4.01 14.46 -1.96
N ASP A 63 -5.31 14.21 -2.00
CA ASP A 63 -6.06 13.58 -0.91
C ASP A 63 -5.47 12.22 -0.54
N HIS A 64 -5.19 12.06 0.75
CA HIS A 64 -4.54 10.87 1.25
C HIS A 64 -5.30 9.55 0.99
N PRO A 65 -6.65 9.49 1.10
CA PRO A 65 -7.40 8.28 0.76
C PRO A 65 -7.21 7.82 -0.69
N ILE A 66 -7.09 8.74 -1.63
CA ILE A 66 -6.80 8.41 -3.04
C ILE A 66 -5.43 7.76 -3.17
N LYS A 67 -4.41 8.31 -2.50
CA LYS A 67 -3.07 7.73 -2.47
C LYS A 67 -3.05 6.33 -1.87
N GLU A 68 -3.81 6.12 -0.79
CA GLU A 68 -3.92 4.79 -0.16
C GLU A 68 -4.63 3.78 -1.08
N LEU A 69 -5.69 4.17 -1.79
CA LEU A 69 -6.34 3.31 -2.78
C LEU A 69 -5.36 2.87 -3.88
N CYS A 70 -4.61 3.81 -4.45
CA CYS A 70 -3.62 3.51 -5.48
C CYS A 70 -2.49 2.63 -4.95
N ARG A 71 -2.01 2.88 -3.72
CA ARG A 71 -1.01 2.02 -3.06
C ARG A 71 -1.50 0.57 -2.92
N LEU A 72 -2.75 0.41 -2.52
CA LEU A 72 -3.36 -0.91 -2.38
C LEU A 72 -3.60 -1.58 -3.73
N TYR A 73 -4.00 -0.83 -4.75
CA TYR A 73 -4.11 -1.33 -6.13
C TYR A 73 -2.76 -1.87 -6.62
N VAL A 74 -1.68 -1.10 -6.43
CA VAL A 74 -0.33 -1.54 -6.78
C VAL A 74 0.03 -2.83 -6.04
N SER A 75 -0.21 -2.89 -4.72
CA SER A 75 0.17 -4.09 -3.94
C SER A 75 -0.55 -5.35 -4.40
N ARG A 76 -1.78 -5.23 -4.86
CA ARG A 76 -2.54 -6.36 -5.46
C ARG A 76 -1.97 -6.75 -6.81
N SER A 77 -1.73 -5.77 -7.66
CA SER A 77 -1.19 -5.99 -9.01
C SER A 77 0.17 -6.69 -8.99
N VAL A 78 1.08 -6.30 -8.07
CA VAL A 78 2.38 -6.94 -7.92
C VAL A 78 2.37 -8.14 -6.97
N GLN A 79 1.22 -8.52 -6.42
CA GLN A 79 1.07 -9.67 -5.51
C GLN A 79 1.96 -9.58 -4.25
N CYS A 80 2.12 -8.39 -3.70
CA CYS A 80 2.84 -8.16 -2.44
C CYS A 80 1.88 -8.32 -1.25
N GLU A 81 1.76 -9.52 -0.69
CA GLU A 81 0.88 -9.78 0.47
C GLU A 81 1.21 -8.89 1.66
N TYR A 82 2.50 -8.79 2.01
CA TYR A 82 2.95 -7.90 3.07
C TYR A 82 2.47 -6.45 2.85
N CYS A 83 2.57 -5.94 1.62
CA CYS A 83 2.16 -4.58 1.30
C CYS A 83 0.64 -4.41 1.28
N GLY A 84 -0.08 -5.41 0.78
CA GLY A 84 -1.54 -5.40 0.66
C GLY A 84 -2.26 -5.52 2.01
N ASN A 85 -1.59 -6.06 3.02
CA ASN A 85 -2.12 -6.21 4.37
C ASN A 85 -1.93 -4.98 5.26
N GLN A 86 -1.23 -3.94 4.79
CA GLN A 86 -1.06 -2.70 5.52
C GLN A 86 -2.23 -1.75 5.28
N ARG A 87 -2.55 -0.95 6.30
CA ARG A 87 -3.53 0.15 6.21
C ARG A 87 -2.92 1.41 6.78
N SER A 88 -3.16 2.53 6.11
CA SER A 88 -2.82 3.83 6.67
C SER A 88 -3.82 4.23 7.75
N VAL A 89 -3.31 4.55 8.93
CA VAL A 89 -4.14 5.09 10.05
C VAL A 89 -4.94 6.30 9.58
N LYS A 90 -4.28 7.20 8.87
CA LYS A 90 -4.88 8.45 8.41
C LYS A 90 -6.12 8.22 7.52
N SER A 91 -6.12 7.15 6.70
CA SER A 91 -7.25 6.81 5.84
C SER A 91 -8.34 6.04 6.57
N THR A 92 -7.97 5.14 7.48
CA THR A 92 -8.94 4.28 8.18
C THR A 92 -9.63 5.00 9.32
N VAL A 93 -8.90 5.80 10.11
CA VAL A 93 -9.47 6.57 11.24
C VAL A 93 -10.49 7.59 10.78
N SER A 94 -10.23 8.25 9.66
CA SER A 94 -11.17 9.22 9.08
C SER A 94 -12.46 8.58 8.54
N GLY A 95 -12.52 7.25 8.43
CA GLY A 95 -13.60 6.52 7.77
C GLY A 95 -13.64 6.74 6.24
N ALA A 96 -12.63 7.42 5.68
CA ALA A 96 -12.57 7.72 4.26
C ALA A 96 -12.36 6.47 3.40
N LEU A 97 -11.72 5.43 3.97
CA LEU A 97 -11.58 4.11 3.35
C LEU A 97 -12.02 3.02 4.33
N ILE A 98 -12.86 2.14 3.83
CA ILE A 98 -13.33 0.93 4.51
C ILE A 98 -12.87 -0.30 3.73
N GLU A 99 -12.89 -1.46 4.36
CA GLU A 99 -12.40 -2.71 3.73
C GLU A 99 -13.17 -3.07 2.45
N GLU A 100 -14.43 -2.70 2.32
CA GLU A 100 -15.21 -2.91 1.11
C GLU A 100 -14.63 -2.18 -0.10
N HIS A 101 -14.03 -0.99 0.08
CA HIS A 101 -13.29 -0.33 -1.00
C HIS A 101 -12.07 -1.17 -1.40
N VAL A 102 -11.32 -1.70 -0.42
CA VAL A 102 -10.13 -2.50 -0.71
C VAL A 102 -10.47 -3.81 -1.41
N MET A 103 -11.61 -4.42 -1.08
CA MET A 103 -12.05 -5.67 -1.68
C MET A 103 -12.44 -5.53 -3.16
N ASP A 104 -12.87 -4.35 -3.58
CA ASP A 104 -13.43 -4.11 -4.92
C ASP A 104 -12.43 -3.45 -5.90
N LEU A 105 -11.16 -3.30 -5.49
CA LEU A 105 -10.13 -2.58 -6.24
C LEU A 105 -9.92 -3.08 -7.68
N LEU A 106 -9.97 -4.39 -7.92
CA LEU A 106 -9.77 -4.93 -9.28
C LEU A 106 -10.99 -4.74 -10.20
N ASN A 107 -12.11 -4.32 -9.65
CA ASN A 107 -13.34 -4.06 -10.39
C ASN A 107 -13.76 -2.57 -10.33
N PHE A 108 -12.79 -1.70 -10.09
CA PHE A 108 -13.01 -0.31 -9.74
C PHE A 108 -13.85 0.47 -10.76
N GLU A 109 -13.69 0.20 -12.07
CA GLU A 109 -14.46 0.89 -13.12
C GLU A 109 -15.96 0.60 -13.06
N LYS A 110 -16.34 -0.61 -12.63
CA LYS A 110 -17.75 -1.05 -12.56
C LYS A 110 -18.33 -0.92 -11.16
N SER A 111 -17.49 -0.69 -10.17
CA SER A 111 -17.91 -0.61 -8.79
C SER A 111 -18.67 0.69 -8.50
N THR A 112 -19.77 0.57 -7.77
CA THR A 112 -20.53 1.71 -7.26
C THR A 112 -19.93 2.32 -6.00
N ARG A 113 -18.85 1.74 -5.47
CA ARG A 113 -18.19 2.18 -4.23
C ARG A 113 -17.25 3.36 -4.43
N TYR A 114 -16.81 3.60 -5.67
CA TYR A 114 -15.87 4.67 -5.99
C TYR A 114 -16.58 5.80 -6.73
N ASP A 115 -16.22 7.01 -6.38
CA ASP A 115 -16.55 8.18 -7.18
C ASP A 115 -15.65 8.26 -8.44
N GLU A 116 -15.93 9.23 -9.31
CA GLU A 116 -15.19 9.34 -10.57
C GLU A 116 -13.73 9.75 -10.36
N ARG A 117 -13.45 10.57 -9.34
CA ARG A 117 -12.09 10.97 -9.01
C ARG A 117 -11.24 9.78 -8.52
N GLN A 118 -11.84 8.92 -7.70
CA GLN A 118 -11.20 7.68 -7.23
C GLN A 118 -10.97 6.69 -8.39
N ARG A 119 -11.97 6.53 -9.28
CA ARG A 119 -11.82 5.69 -10.49
C ARG A 119 -10.72 6.21 -11.41
N ALA A 120 -10.65 7.50 -11.65
CA ALA A 120 -9.60 8.11 -12.46
C ALA A 120 -8.21 7.88 -11.86
N ALA A 121 -8.05 8.01 -10.54
CA ALA A 121 -6.78 7.71 -9.86
C ALA A 121 -6.38 6.24 -10.00
N LEU A 122 -7.34 5.32 -9.86
CA LEU A 122 -7.11 3.89 -10.02
C LEU A 122 -6.77 3.52 -11.47
N ALA A 123 -7.41 4.17 -12.45
CA ALA A 123 -7.06 4.01 -13.87
C ALA A 123 -5.64 4.50 -14.16
N TYR A 124 -5.21 5.60 -13.51
CA TYR A 124 -3.83 6.07 -13.64
C TYR A 124 -2.83 5.07 -13.02
N ALA A 125 -3.16 4.52 -11.85
CA ALA A 125 -2.34 3.47 -11.24
C ALA A 125 -2.29 2.21 -12.13
N GLU A 126 -3.41 1.81 -12.73
CA GLU A 126 -3.49 0.69 -13.65
C GLU A 126 -2.60 0.90 -14.87
N ALA A 127 -2.69 2.09 -15.50
CA ALA A 127 -1.88 2.41 -16.67
C ALA A 127 -0.37 2.34 -16.39
N ILE A 128 0.07 2.86 -15.23
CA ILE A 128 1.48 2.79 -14.81
C ILE A 128 1.92 1.35 -14.52
N VAL A 129 1.12 0.60 -13.76
CA VAL A 129 1.47 -0.76 -13.32
C VAL A 129 1.55 -1.72 -14.49
N TRP A 130 0.61 -1.63 -15.42
CA TRP A 130 0.48 -2.56 -16.54
C TRP A 130 1.06 -2.04 -17.85
N HIS A 131 1.74 -0.89 -17.80
CA HIS A 131 2.38 -0.26 -18.98
C HIS A 131 1.39 -0.05 -20.13
N LEU A 132 0.18 0.40 -19.81
CA LEU A 132 -0.86 0.62 -20.81
C LEU A 132 -0.56 1.84 -21.66
N ASN A 133 -0.91 1.79 -22.93
CA ASN A 133 -0.94 2.98 -23.76
C ASN A 133 -2.09 3.88 -23.34
N THR A 134 -1.86 5.18 -23.34
CA THR A 134 -2.86 6.19 -22.99
C THR A 134 -3.07 7.11 -24.19
N ASP A 135 -4.32 7.51 -24.41
CA ASP A 135 -4.74 8.43 -25.46
C ASP A 135 -5.20 9.77 -24.87
N ASP A 136 -5.63 10.67 -25.76
CA ASP A 136 -6.12 12.00 -25.36
C ASP A 136 -7.33 11.89 -24.44
N ALA A 137 -8.24 10.94 -24.68
CA ALA A 137 -9.42 10.75 -23.85
C ALA A 137 -9.06 10.34 -22.41
N PHE A 138 -8.01 9.51 -22.26
CA PHE A 138 -7.47 9.19 -20.94
C PHE A 138 -6.97 10.45 -20.23
N TRP A 139 -6.17 11.28 -20.91
CA TRP A 139 -5.61 12.49 -20.32
C TRP A 139 -6.65 13.55 -20.05
N ASP A 140 -7.68 13.69 -20.89
CA ASP A 140 -8.85 14.55 -20.64
C ASP A 140 -9.57 14.12 -19.35
N ARG A 141 -9.72 12.81 -19.13
CA ARG A 141 -10.26 12.27 -17.87
C ARG A 141 -9.38 12.64 -16.68
N MET A 142 -8.06 12.52 -16.80
CA MET A 142 -7.13 12.89 -15.74
C MET A 142 -7.23 14.37 -15.40
N HIS A 143 -7.14 15.26 -16.38
CA HIS A 143 -7.21 16.72 -16.18
C HIS A 143 -8.59 17.21 -15.71
N LYS A 144 -9.66 16.48 -16.00
CA LYS A 144 -10.98 16.76 -15.45
C LYS A 144 -11.07 16.51 -13.94
N ASN A 145 -10.30 15.56 -13.43
CA ASN A 145 -10.38 15.11 -12.04
C ASN A 145 -9.22 15.61 -11.16
N PHE A 146 -8.09 16.00 -11.75
CA PHE A 146 -6.87 16.37 -11.04
C PHE A 146 -6.21 17.58 -11.69
N SER A 147 -5.61 18.42 -10.85
CA SER A 147 -4.64 19.43 -11.28
C SER A 147 -3.30 18.78 -11.66
N GLU A 148 -2.49 19.48 -12.43
CA GLU A 148 -1.13 19.00 -12.78
C GLU A 148 -0.27 18.66 -11.55
N PRO A 149 -0.22 19.49 -10.48
CA PRO A 149 0.51 19.13 -9.27
C PRO A 149 0.03 17.81 -8.65
N GLU A 150 -1.27 17.55 -8.64
CA GLU A 150 -1.83 16.29 -8.12
C GLU A 150 -1.47 15.09 -9.01
N LEU A 151 -1.48 15.27 -10.34
CA LEU A 151 -1.05 14.21 -11.29
C LEU A 151 0.43 13.88 -11.15
N VAL A 152 1.27 14.88 -10.96
CA VAL A 152 2.71 14.69 -10.72
C VAL A 152 2.94 13.96 -9.40
N GLU A 153 2.28 14.38 -8.33
CA GLU A 153 2.40 13.71 -7.03
C GLU A 153 1.92 12.26 -7.09
N LEU A 154 0.75 12.03 -7.72
CA LEU A 154 0.18 10.70 -7.86
C LEU A 154 1.08 9.78 -8.70
N GLY A 155 1.57 10.25 -9.84
CA GLY A 155 2.49 9.48 -10.70
C GLY A 155 3.79 9.12 -9.98
N CYS A 156 4.41 10.08 -9.29
CA CYS A 156 5.62 9.85 -8.49
C CYS A 156 5.37 8.84 -7.36
N MET A 157 4.24 8.96 -6.67
CA MET A 157 3.86 8.06 -5.57
C MET A 157 3.60 6.63 -6.09
N ILE A 158 2.88 6.48 -7.20
CA ILE A 158 2.62 5.18 -7.81
C ILE A 158 3.93 4.53 -8.28
N GLY A 159 4.81 5.29 -8.94
CA GLY A 159 6.12 4.79 -9.40
C GLY A 159 7.01 4.33 -8.24
N LEU A 160 7.10 5.13 -7.17
CA LEU A 160 7.80 4.76 -5.94
C LEU A 160 7.21 3.46 -5.35
N THR A 161 5.89 3.41 -5.25
CA THR A 161 5.16 2.28 -4.67
C THR A 161 5.37 1.01 -5.50
N LEU A 162 5.25 1.09 -6.82
CA LEU A 162 5.44 -0.03 -7.74
C LEU A 162 6.84 -0.65 -7.59
N GLY A 163 7.89 0.17 -7.64
CA GLY A 163 9.27 -0.30 -7.50
C GLY A 163 9.52 -0.95 -6.14
N GLN A 164 9.09 -0.28 -5.06
CA GLN A 164 9.30 -0.75 -3.69
C GLN A 164 8.51 -2.02 -3.39
N GLN A 165 7.26 -2.10 -3.79
CA GLN A 165 6.42 -3.28 -3.52
C GLN A 165 6.83 -4.49 -4.38
N SER A 166 7.26 -4.28 -5.62
CA SER A 166 7.83 -5.34 -6.45
C SER A 166 9.08 -5.95 -5.82
N TRP A 167 9.94 -5.12 -5.22
CA TRP A 167 11.10 -5.60 -4.47
C TRP A 167 10.70 -6.32 -3.18
N LEU A 168 9.85 -5.69 -2.34
CA LEU A 168 9.43 -6.26 -1.05
C LEU A 168 8.76 -7.63 -1.20
N ARG A 169 8.00 -7.84 -2.28
CA ARG A 169 7.39 -9.14 -2.60
C ARG A 169 8.43 -10.27 -2.64
N LEU A 170 9.62 -10.00 -3.16
CA LEU A 170 10.68 -11.00 -3.32
C LEU A 170 11.32 -11.39 -1.99
N LEU A 171 11.17 -10.56 -0.94
CA LEU A 171 11.89 -10.74 0.32
C LEU A 171 11.21 -11.73 1.26
N ASN A 172 9.97 -12.10 0.99
CA ASN A 172 9.18 -12.97 1.86
C ASN A 172 9.24 -12.50 3.32
N ILE A 173 8.85 -11.24 3.54
CA ILE A 173 8.93 -10.59 4.84
C ILE A 173 8.01 -11.32 5.82
N GLU A 174 8.58 -11.75 6.94
CA GLU A 174 7.84 -12.31 8.05
C GLU A 174 7.10 -11.17 8.79
N HIS A 175 5.79 -11.17 8.71
CA HIS A 175 4.96 -10.25 9.45
C HIS A 175 4.19 -11.05 10.51
N HIS A 176 4.77 -11.10 11.69
CA HIS A 176 4.37 -11.97 12.78
C HIS A 176 2.89 -11.87 13.15
N GLN A 177 2.30 -10.71 13.04
CA GLN A 177 0.90 -10.48 13.40
C GLN A 177 -0.06 -11.18 12.42
N VAL A 178 0.20 -11.14 11.11
CA VAL A 178 -0.60 -11.88 10.12
C VAL A 178 -0.38 -13.38 10.28
N MET A 179 0.84 -13.82 10.53
CA MET A 179 1.17 -15.22 10.73
C MET A 179 0.54 -15.78 12.01
N ALA A 180 0.39 -14.97 13.05
CA ALA A 180 -0.31 -15.34 14.28
C ALA A 180 -1.83 -15.29 14.18
N GLY A 181 -2.39 -14.96 13.00
CA GLY A 181 -3.82 -14.74 12.82
C GLY A 181 -4.35 -13.50 13.54
N THR A 182 -3.45 -12.66 14.02
CA THR A 182 -3.72 -11.34 14.56
C THR A 182 -3.55 -10.28 13.48
N ASP A 183 -4.01 -9.10 13.74
CA ASP A 183 -4.12 -8.07 12.76
C ASP A 183 -2.84 -7.25 12.56
N ALA A 184 -2.02 -7.65 11.60
CA ALA A 184 -0.89 -6.82 11.18
C ALA A 184 -1.28 -5.71 10.20
N SER A 185 -2.44 -5.79 9.63
CA SER A 185 -2.89 -4.84 8.63
C SER A 185 -3.42 -3.56 9.24
N MET A 186 -3.79 -3.62 10.51
CA MET A 186 -4.37 -2.48 11.20
C MET A 186 -3.27 -1.62 11.83
N ALA A 187 -3.53 -0.35 11.86
CA ALA A 187 -2.71 0.57 12.58
C ALA A 187 -2.70 0.26 14.08
N PRO A 188 -1.58 0.45 14.78
CA PRO A 188 -1.54 0.35 16.23
C PRO A 188 -2.64 1.19 16.88
N GLY A 189 -3.30 0.64 17.90
CA GLY A 189 -4.45 1.26 18.56
C GLY A 189 -5.81 0.88 17.95
N TYR A 190 -5.83 0.08 16.89
CA TYR A 190 -7.02 -0.56 16.32
C TYR A 190 -7.13 -2.03 16.73
N GLU A 191 -6.82 -2.33 17.94
CA GLU A 191 -6.89 -3.68 18.53
C GLU A 191 -8.32 -4.09 18.90
N ASP A 192 -9.30 -3.40 18.34
CA ASP A 192 -10.72 -3.70 18.52
C ASP A 192 -11.06 -5.01 17.79
N MET A 193 -11.63 -5.94 18.55
CA MET A 193 -11.99 -7.29 18.07
C MET A 193 -12.93 -7.28 16.86
N ASP A 194 -13.76 -6.26 16.70
CA ASP A 194 -14.64 -6.14 15.53
C ASP A 194 -13.86 -5.75 14.25
N LYS A 195 -12.74 -5.06 14.40
CA LYS A 195 -11.83 -4.75 13.31
C LYS A 195 -10.94 -5.93 12.93
N LEU A 196 -10.60 -6.80 13.88
CA LEU A 196 -9.95 -8.09 13.60
C LEU A 196 -10.77 -8.99 12.67
N LYS A 197 -12.10 -8.90 12.70
CA LYS A 197 -12.98 -9.63 11.79
C LYS A 197 -12.85 -9.16 10.34
N LEU A 198 -12.62 -7.88 10.12
CA LEU A 198 -12.39 -7.31 8.78
C LEU A 198 -11.08 -7.82 8.16
N THR A 199 -10.05 -7.99 8.97
CA THR A 199 -8.75 -8.51 8.53
C THR A 199 -8.81 -10.00 8.17
N LYS A 200 -9.59 -10.81 8.91
CA LYS A 200 -9.86 -12.20 8.53
C LYS A 200 -10.58 -12.29 7.19
N ALA A 201 -11.59 -11.45 6.97
CA ALA A 201 -12.27 -11.37 5.69
C ALA A 201 -11.32 -11.01 4.55
N GLN A 202 -10.28 -10.22 4.81
CA GLN A 202 -9.27 -9.85 3.85
C GLN A 202 -8.29 -10.99 3.53
N ALA A 203 -7.87 -11.76 4.52
CA ALA A 203 -7.06 -12.97 4.29
C ALA A 203 -7.80 -13.97 3.42
N ASP A 204 -9.09 -14.20 3.71
CA ASP A 204 -9.95 -15.04 2.88
C ASP A 204 -10.14 -14.48 1.46
N TYR A 205 -10.20 -13.16 1.31
CA TYR A 205 -10.27 -12.49 0.03
C TYR A 205 -9.03 -12.76 -0.83
N TRP A 206 -7.84 -12.60 -0.29
CA TRP A 206 -6.59 -12.87 -1.01
C TRP A 206 -6.47 -14.34 -1.42
N ALA A 207 -6.88 -15.27 -0.55
CA ALA A 207 -6.93 -16.70 -0.87
C ALA A 207 -7.90 -16.98 -2.04
N LYS A 208 -9.08 -16.35 -2.04
CA LYS A 208 -10.06 -16.44 -3.13
C LYS A 208 -9.55 -15.83 -4.44
N GLN A 209 -8.84 -14.70 -4.38
CA GLN A 209 -8.25 -14.09 -5.58
C GLN A 209 -7.17 -14.99 -6.19
N LYS A 210 -6.26 -15.53 -5.37
CA LYS A 210 -5.26 -16.50 -5.83
C LYS A 210 -5.88 -17.74 -6.48
N ALA A 211 -6.95 -18.26 -5.89
CA ALA A 211 -7.69 -19.40 -6.45
C ALA A 211 -8.37 -19.03 -7.78
N ALA A 212 -8.94 -17.83 -7.89
CA ALA A 212 -9.58 -17.35 -9.10
C ALA A 212 -8.57 -17.06 -10.25
N GLU A 213 -7.37 -16.60 -9.92
CA GLU A 213 -6.28 -16.39 -10.89
C GLU A 213 -5.69 -17.73 -11.37
N ALA A 214 -5.49 -18.68 -10.46
CA ALA A 214 -5.02 -20.01 -10.80
C ALA A 214 -6.01 -20.76 -11.72
N GLY A 215 -7.32 -20.54 -11.57
CA GLY A 215 -8.36 -21.11 -12.44
C GLY A 215 -8.49 -20.45 -13.82
N LYS A 216 -7.84 -19.31 -14.07
CA LYS A 216 -7.82 -18.63 -15.38
C LYS A 216 -6.64 -19.04 -16.28
N VAL A 217 -5.67 -19.74 -15.70
CA VAL A 217 -4.45 -20.21 -16.39
C VAL A 217 -4.57 -21.67 -16.84
N ALA A 218 -5.65 -22.34 -16.51
CA ALA A 218 -6.03 -23.67 -16.95
C ALA A 218 -7.09 -23.60 -18.07
#